data_cad69a075aacc64985b182df382138db
#
_entry.id   cad69a075aacc64985b182df382138db
#
_cell.length_a   1.000
_cell.length_b   1.000
_cell.length_c   1.000
_cell.angle_alpha   90.00
_cell.angle_beta   90.00
_cell.angle_gamma   90.00
#
_symmetry.space_group_name_H-M   'P 1'
#
loop_
_entity.id
_entity.type
_entity.pdbx_description
1 polymer ?
#
loop_
_entity_poly.entity_id
_entity_poly.type
_entity_poly.pdbx_seq_one_letter_code
_entity_poly.pdbx_strand_id
1 'polypeptide(L)'
;MGKFIEISSEQVANLSLDGLYGSDQPPSLDALTRLLTKPAVRAWAISGAQGIQGVVWFSVVQNEAEMLDIRVGEAFRRAGIGESLLTQSFEKLRLSEIRSVFIEVRSSNTAALALYEKLGFAMMGRRENYYKTAAGREDALTMRCDW
;
A
#
# COMPACT_ATOMS: atom_id res chain seq x y z
N MET A 1 17.62 -9.00 -0.04
CA MET A 1 16.38 -8.21 0.21
C MET A 1 16.48 -7.58 1.59
N GLY A 2 15.85 -6.44 1.77
CA GLY A 2 15.89 -5.74 3.04
C GLY A 2 15.04 -6.37 4.14
N LYS A 3 15.07 -5.73 5.29
CA LYS A 3 14.36 -6.20 6.49
C LYS A 3 12.94 -5.61 6.52
N PHE A 4 11.95 -6.46 6.81
CA PHE A 4 10.56 -6.04 7.03
C PHE A 4 10.41 -5.45 8.43
N ILE A 5 9.91 -4.22 8.51
CA ILE A 5 9.75 -3.49 9.77
C ILE A 5 8.36 -2.87 9.86
N GLU A 6 7.82 -2.78 11.08
CA GLU A 6 6.61 -1.99 11.34
C GLU A 6 7.01 -0.53 11.58
N ILE A 7 6.21 0.39 11.04
CA ILE A 7 6.45 1.83 11.20
C ILE A 7 5.46 2.39 12.20
N SER A 8 5.96 3.03 13.27
CA SER A 8 5.13 3.81 14.20
C SER A 8 5.15 5.29 13.81
N SER A 9 4.22 6.07 14.35
CA SER A 9 4.18 7.52 14.16
C SER A 9 5.48 8.21 14.62
N GLU A 10 6.14 7.67 15.64
CA GLU A 10 7.42 8.20 16.13
C GLU A 10 8.56 7.91 15.16
N GLN A 11 8.55 6.74 14.56
CA GLN A 11 9.62 6.29 13.65
C GLN A 11 9.55 6.95 12.27
N VAL A 12 8.35 7.31 11.81
CA VAL A 12 8.18 7.86 10.46
C VAL A 12 8.97 9.15 10.26
N ALA A 13 9.11 9.95 11.30
CA ALA A 13 9.90 11.20 11.26
C ALA A 13 11.40 10.95 11.04
N ASN A 14 11.88 9.76 11.42
CA ASN A 14 13.29 9.37 11.32
C ASN A 14 13.58 8.52 10.07
N LEU A 15 12.55 8.17 9.31
CA LEU A 15 12.70 7.39 8.08
C LEU A 15 12.66 8.32 6.87
N SER A 16 13.63 8.15 5.97
CA SER A 16 13.64 8.92 4.73
C SER A 16 12.69 8.25 3.73
N LEU A 17 11.45 8.74 3.67
CA LEU A 17 10.43 8.29 2.72
C LEU A 17 10.26 9.22 1.52
N ASP A 18 10.99 10.33 1.49
CA ASP A 18 10.86 11.36 0.46
C ASP A 18 11.07 10.83 -0.96
N GLY A 19 12.00 9.90 -1.13
CA GLY A 19 12.25 9.27 -2.43
C GLY A 19 11.09 8.42 -2.95
N LEU A 20 10.17 8.02 -2.08
CA LEU A 20 8.98 7.27 -2.45
C LEU A 20 7.79 8.18 -2.74
N TYR A 21 7.77 9.39 -2.19
CA TYR A 21 6.65 10.33 -2.24
C TYR A 21 7.00 11.65 -2.94
N GLY A 22 7.97 11.63 -3.81
CA GLY A 22 8.40 12.83 -4.56
C GLY A 22 7.45 13.29 -5.66
N SER A 23 6.32 12.60 -5.87
CA SER A 23 5.31 12.97 -6.87
C SER A 23 4.12 13.66 -6.18
N ASP A 24 3.41 14.50 -6.95
CA ASP A 24 2.20 15.20 -6.47
C ASP A 24 0.95 14.29 -6.42
N GLN A 25 1.10 12.99 -6.67
CA GLN A 25 -0.04 12.06 -6.65
C GLN A 25 -0.49 11.78 -5.22
N PRO A 26 -1.79 11.99 -4.89
CA PRO A 26 -2.31 11.59 -3.59
C PRO A 26 -2.37 10.06 -3.45
N PRO A 27 -2.31 9.53 -2.22
CA PRO A 27 -2.15 10.28 -0.98
C PRO A 27 -0.72 10.80 -0.77
N SER A 28 -0.58 11.97 -0.14
CA SER A 28 0.72 12.53 0.17
C SER A 28 1.32 11.88 1.43
N LEU A 29 2.63 11.96 1.57
CA LEU A 29 3.31 11.47 2.78
C LEU A 29 2.80 12.19 4.03
N ASP A 30 2.57 13.50 3.96
CA ASP A 30 2.04 14.27 5.09
C ASP A 30 0.65 13.79 5.51
N ALA A 31 -0.22 13.50 4.57
CA ALA A 31 -1.55 12.98 4.85
C ALA A 31 -1.49 11.61 5.52
N LEU A 32 -0.67 10.70 5.01
CA LEU A 32 -0.47 9.36 5.57
C LEU A 32 0.15 9.41 6.96
N THR A 33 1.15 10.27 7.17
CA THR A 33 1.81 10.44 8.47
C THR A 33 0.82 10.91 9.54
N ARG A 34 -0.07 11.85 9.19
CA ARG A 34 -1.12 12.29 10.11
C ARG A 34 -2.09 11.17 10.48
N LEU A 35 -2.42 10.29 9.53
CA LEU A 35 -3.29 9.15 9.79
C LEU A 35 -2.63 8.13 10.73
N LEU A 36 -1.32 7.99 10.68
CA LEU A 36 -0.59 7.02 11.50
C LEU A 36 -0.67 7.30 13.01
N THR A 37 -1.09 8.49 13.42
CA THR A 37 -1.37 8.81 14.82
C THR A 37 -2.62 8.08 15.34
N LYS A 38 -3.47 7.58 14.45
CA LYS A 38 -4.69 6.84 14.80
C LYS A 38 -4.37 5.36 14.98
N PRO A 39 -4.88 4.70 16.05
CA PRO A 39 -4.62 3.27 16.28
C PRO A 39 -5.09 2.35 15.16
N ALA A 40 -6.09 2.79 14.38
CA ALA A 40 -6.63 2.02 13.26
C ALA A 40 -5.68 1.96 12.06
N VAL A 41 -4.68 2.85 11.99
CA VAL A 41 -3.75 2.91 10.84
C VAL A 41 -2.46 2.18 11.18
N ARG A 42 -2.07 1.27 10.30
CA ARG A 42 -0.84 0.46 10.43
C ARG A 42 -0.01 0.58 9.16
N ALA A 43 1.29 0.59 9.32
CA ALA A 43 2.21 0.69 8.20
C ALA A 43 3.42 -0.22 8.40
N TRP A 44 3.91 -0.77 7.29
CA TRP A 44 5.13 -1.59 7.26
C TRP A 44 6.00 -1.15 6.09
N ALA A 45 7.29 -1.41 6.24
CA ALA A 45 8.27 -1.09 5.21
C ALA A 45 9.29 -2.21 5.07
N ILE A 46 9.98 -2.21 3.94
CA ILE A 46 11.19 -3.00 3.76
C ILE A 46 12.37 -2.03 3.73
N SER A 47 13.27 -2.22 4.69
CA SER A 47 14.46 -1.39 4.88
C SER A 47 15.71 -2.14 4.45
N GLY A 48 16.46 -1.59 3.52
CA GLY A 48 17.72 -2.15 3.05
C GLY A 48 18.92 -1.29 3.45
N ALA A 49 20.09 -1.67 2.96
CA ALA A 49 21.35 -0.96 3.27
C ALA A 49 21.34 0.51 2.80
N GLN A 50 20.56 0.82 1.77
CA GLN A 50 20.47 2.17 1.18
C GLN A 50 19.18 2.90 1.59
N GLY A 51 18.50 2.42 2.62
CA GLY A 51 17.28 3.04 3.13
C GLY A 51 16.02 2.24 2.83
N ILE A 52 14.87 2.90 2.89
CA ILE A 52 13.57 2.27 2.69
C ILE A 52 13.36 1.95 1.21
N GLN A 53 13.08 0.70 0.92
CA GLN A 53 12.85 0.20 -0.43
C GLN A 53 11.38 0.22 -0.83
N GLY A 54 10.49 0.08 0.14
CA GLY A 54 9.05 0.14 -0.08
C GLY A 54 8.29 0.32 1.21
N VAL A 55 7.05 0.79 1.11
CA VAL A 55 6.18 1.04 2.26
C VAL A 55 4.72 0.77 1.89
N VAL A 56 3.94 0.25 2.84
CA VAL A 56 2.51 0.01 2.68
C VAL A 56 1.76 0.49 3.92
N TRP A 57 0.56 1.05 3.71
CA TRP A 57 -0.29 1.64 4.74
C TRP A 57 -1.68 1.02 4.68
N PHE A 58 -2.21 0.67 5.84
CA PHE A 58 -3.55 0.10 5.98
C PHE A 58 -4.36 0.86 7.02
N SER A 59 -5.67 0.93 6.78
CA SER A 59 -6.66 1.33 7.78
C SER A 59 -7.45 0.10 8.19
N VAL A 60 -7.57 -0.17 9.49
CA VAL A 60 -8.23 -1.35 10.01
C VAL A 60 -9.52 -0.96 10.72
N VAL A 61 -10.63 -1.56 10.33
CA VAL A 61 -11.94 -1.40 10.98
C VAL A 61 -12.50 -2.79 11.23
N GLN A 62 -12.69 -3.12 12.51
CA GLN A 62 -13.13 -4.45 12.94
C GLN A 62 -12.21 -5.54 12.39
N ASN A 63 -12.72 -6.45 11.56
CA ASN A 63 -11.95 -7.54 10.97
C ASN A 63 -11.58 -7.30 9.49
N GLU A 64 -11.64 -6.05 9.05
CA GLU A 64 -11.34 -5.68 7.67
C GLU A 64 -10.22 -4.64 7.63
N ALA A 65 -9.38 -4.72 6.60
CA ALA A 65 -8.34 -3.73 6.35
C ALA A 65 -8.52 -3.15 4.94
N GLU A 66 -8.30 -1.85 4.82
CA GLU A 66 -8.22 -1.17 3.54
C GLU A 66 -6.78 -0.75 3.30
N MET A 67 -6.21 -1.09 2.17
CA MET A 67 -4.90 -0.59 1.80
C MET A 67 -5.03 0.85 1.33
N LEU A 68 -4.40 1.75 2.07
CA LEU A 68 -4.44 3.19 1.77
C LEU A 68 -3.46 3.57 0.67
N ASP A 69 -2.28 2.96 0.69
CA ASP A 69 -1.22 3.24 -0.29
C ASP A 69 -0.14 2.18 -0.21
N ILE A 70 0.52 1.93 -1.33
CA ILE A 70 1.74 1.13 -1.41
C ILE A 70 2.69 1.79 -2.39
N ARG A 71 3.96 1.92 -2.00
CA ARG A 71 4.99 2.45 -2.89
C ARG A 71 6.28 1.65 -2.77
N VAL A 72 6.89 1.43 -3.92
CA VAL A 72 8.21 0.81 -4.04
C VAL A 72 9.11 1.81 -4.76
N GLY A 73 10.27 2.07 -4.20
CA GLY A 73 11.23 2.99 -4.80
C GLY A 73 11.61 2.56 -6.21
N GLU A 74 11.77 3.52 -7.11
CA GLU A 74 12.03 3.26 -8.52
C GLU A 74 13.24 2.34 -8.73
N ALA A 75 14.30 2.54 -7.94
CA ALA A 75 15.52 1.74 -8.01
C ALA A 75 15.32 0.29 -7.55
N PHE A 76 14.22 0.00 -6.86
CA PHE A 76 13.94 -1.32 -6.26
C PHE A 76 12.77 -2.04 -6.94
N ARG A 77 12.20 -1.47 -7.99
CA ARG A 77 11.10 -2.09 -8.74
C ARG A 77 11.57 -3.34 -9.47
N ARG A 78 10.63 -4.25 -9.73
CA ARG A 78 10.87 -5.54 -10.39
C ARG A 78 11.81 -6.49 -9.62
N ALA A 79 12.07 -6.20 -8.35
CA ALA A 79 12.88 -7.05 -7.48
C ALA A 79 12.05 -7.85 -6.46
N GLY A 80 10.72 -7.86 -6.62
CA GLY A 80 9.82 -8.58 -5.72
C GLY A 80 9.54 -7.88 -4.39
N ILE A 81 9.90 -6.61 -4.27
CA ILE A 81 9.73 -5.85 -3.02
C ILE A 81 8.24 -5.67 -2.70
N GLY A 82 7.42 -5.30 -3.68
CA GLY A 82 5.98 -5.11 -3.48
C GLY A 82 5.28 -6.38 -3.06
N GLU A 83 5.59 -7.49 -3.72
CA GLU A 83 5.03 -8.81 -3.37
C GLU A 83 5.44 -9.24 -1.96
N SER A 84 6.72 -9.11 -1.61
CA SER A 84 7.21 -9.44 -0.29
C SER A 84 6.59 -8.57 0.79
N LEU A 85 6.47 -7.28 0.54
CA LEU A 85 5.88 -6.31 1.45
C LEU A 85 4.41 -6.65 1.74
N LEU A 86 3.63 -6.96 0.72
CA LEU A 86 2.23 -7.34 0.87
C LEU A 86 2.07 -8.70 1.55
N THR A 87 2.84 -9.70 1.16
CA THR A 87 2.77 -11.04 1.74
C THR A 87 3.06 -11.00 3.25
N GLN A 88 4.10 -10.28 3.65
CA GLN A 88 4.45 -10.16 5.06
C GLN A 88 3.44 -9.31 5.84
N SER A 89 2.92 -8.25 5.24
CA SER A 89 1.88 -7.43 5.85
C SER A 89 0.60 -8.23 6.08
N PHE A 90 0.20 -9.05 5.11
CA PHE A 90 -0.99 -9.89 5.23
C PHE A 90 -0.86 -10.91 6.35
N GLU A 91 0.32 -11.48 6.57
CA GLU A 91 0.56 -12.35 7.73
C GLU A 91 0.33 -11.60 9.04
N LYS A 92 0.84 -10.37 9.15
CA LYS A 92 0.62 -9.53 10.34
C LYS A 92 -0.85 -9.22 10.56
N LEU A 93 -1.57 -8.90 9.49
CA LEU A 93 -3.00 -8.63 9.55
C LEU A 93 -3.80 -9.87 9.98
N ARG A 94 -3.47 -11.05 9.45
CA ARG A 94 -4.10 -12.30 9.85
C ARG A 94 -3.90 -12.60 11.33
N LEU A 95 -2.70 -12.38 11.84
CA LEU A 95 -2.40 -12.55 13.26
C LEU A 95 -3.17 -11.58 14.15
N SER A 96 -3.62 -10.47 13.60
CA SER A 96 -4.49 -9.48 14.25
C SER A 96 -5.97 -9.74 14.01
N GLU A 97 -6.33 -10.94 13.55
CA GLU A 97 -7.72 -11.37 13.29
C GLU A 97 -8.41 -10.64 12.12
N ILE A 98 -7.64 -10.03 11.23
CA ILE A 98 -8.18 -9.45 10.01
C ILE A 98 -8.55 -10.57 9.05
N ARG A 99 -9.74 -10.51 8.46
CA ARG A 99 -10.31 -11.54 7.58
C ARG A 99 -10.35 -11.13 6.12
N SER A 100 -10.35 -9.83 5.86
CA SER A 100 -10.47 -9.30 4.51
C SER A 100 -9.59 -8.09 4.32
N VAL A 101 -9.05 -7.93 3.10
CA VAL A 101 -8.33 -6.74 2.67
C VAL A 101 -8.96 -6.21 1.41
N PHE A 102 -9.20 -4.91 1.38
CA PHE A 102 -9.72 -4.18 0.22
C PHE A 102 -8.63 -3.27 -0.33
N ILE A 103 -8.60 -3.14 -1.64
CA ILE A 103 -7.72 -2.21 -2.33
C ILE A 103 -8.48 -1.50 -3.44
N GLU A 104 -8.05 -0.29 -3.75
CA GLU A 104 -8.55 0.47 -4.88
C GLU A 104 -7.36 0.79 -5.80
N VAL A 105 -7.52 0.54 -7.08
CA VAL A 105 -6.42 0.65 -8.04
C VAL A 105 -6.89 1.30 -9.33
N ARG A 106 -6.03 2.12 -9.93
CA ARG A 106 -6.31 2.71 -11.25
C ARG A 106 -6.40 1.62 -12.31
N SER A 107 -7.40 1.72 -13.17
CA SER A 107 -7.62 0.72 -14.24
C SER A 107 -6.43 0.58 -15.17
N SER A 108 -5.63 1.62 -15.33
CA SER A 108 -4.42 1.61 -16.17
C SER A 108 -3.21 0.95 -15.52
N ASN A 109 -3.25 0.70 -14.20
CA ASN A 109 -2.12 0.12 -13.48
C ASN A 109 -2.09 -1.39 -13.60
N THR A 110 -1.73 -1.88 -14.80
CA THR A 110 -1.75 -3.32 -15.13
C THR A 110 -0.77 -4.13 -14.27
N ALA A 111 0.37 -3.56 -13.91
CA ALA A 111 1.35 -4.23 -13.06
C ALA A 111 0.80 -4.48 -11.66
N ALA A 112 0.13 -3.50 -11.07
CA ALA A 112 -0.52 -3.64 -9.77
C ALA A 112 -1.66 -4.66 -9.81
N LEU A 113 -2.50 -4.59 -10.84
CA LEU A 113 -3.61 -5.54 -11.03
C LEU A 113 -3.09 -6.98 -11.10
N ALA A 114 -2.04 -7.24 -11.86
CA ALA A 114 -1.44 -8.57 -11.96
C ALA A 114 -0.90 -9.06 -10.62
N LEU A 115 -0.24 -8.18 -9.86
CA LEU A 115 0.27 -8.51 -8.53
C LEU A 115 -0.87 -8.87 -7.58
N TYR A 116 -1.92 -8.08 -7.55
CA TYR A 116 -3.06 -8.31 -6.66
C TYR A 116 -3.80 -9.60 -7.01
N GLU A 117 -4.02 -9.89 -8.28
CA GLU A 117 -4.60 -11.16 -8.71
C GLU A 117 -3.74 -12.35 -8.26
N LYS A 118 -2.43 -12.25 -8.42
CA LYS A 118 -1.49 -13.28 -7.97
C LYS A 118 -1.60 -13.54 -6.46
N LEU A 119 -1.86 -12.49 -5.69
CA LEU A 119 -2.00 -12.60 -4.23
C LEU A 119 -3.40 -13.00 -3.76
N GLY A 120 -4.31 -13.29 -4.69
CA GLY A 120 -5.63 -13.80 -4.36
C GLY A 120 -6.75 -12.78 -4.32
N PHE A 121 -6.50 -11.55 -4.78
CA PHE A 121 -7.54 -10.54 -4.89
C PHE A 121 -8.45 -10.79 -6.08
N ALA A 122 -9.73 -10.57 -5.87
CA ALA A 122 -10.75 -10.62 -6.91
C ALA A 122 -11.40 -9.25 -7.11
N MET A 123 -11.82 -8.97 -8.33
CA MET A 123 -12.54 -7.74 -8.66
C MET A 123 -13.89 -7.70 -7.95
N MET A 124 -14.20 -6.61 -7.27
CA MET A 124 -15.50 -6.39 -6.64
C MET A 124 -16.35 -5.37 -7.38
N GLY A 125 -15.72 -4.33 -7.91
CA GLY A 125 -16.46 -3.26 -8.54
C GLY A 125 -15.57 -2.28 -9.26
N ARG A 126 -16.24 -1.30 -9.87
CA ARG A 126 -15.59 -0.27 -10.65
C ARG A 126 -16.25 1.07 -10.31
N ARG A 127 -15.43 2.10 -10.09
CA ARG A 127 -15.88 3.49 -9.98
C ARG A 127 -15.49 4.19 -11.26
N GLU A 128 -16.45 4.50 -12.08
CA GLU A 128 -16.19 5.16 -13.37
C GLU A 128 -15.70 6.59 -13.18
N ASN A 129 -14.72 6.98 -13.99
CA ASN A 129 -14.18 8.35 -14.04
C ASN A 129 -13.74 8.88 -12.67
N TYR A 130 -13.20 8.03 -11.82
CA TYR A 130 -12.87 8.37 -10.43
C TYR A 130 -11.58 9.17 -10.29
N TYR A 131 -10.52 8.77 -11.01
CA TYR A 131 -9.22 9.45 -10.95
C TYR A 131 -9.08 10.49 -12.05
N LYS A 132 -8.54 11.66 -11.70
CA LYS A 132 -8.16 12.67 -12.68
C LYS A 132 -6.80 12.31 -13.27
N THR A 133 -6.69 12.43 -14.59
CA THR A 133 -5.45 12.22 -15.33
C THR A 133 -5.19 13.39 -16.27
N ALA A 134 -3.98 13.48 -16.82
CA ALA A 134 -3.64 14.51 -17.82
C ALA A 134 -4.50 14.43 -19.08
N ALA A 135 -4.97 13.22 -19.45
CA ALA A 135 -5.81 12.98 -20.61
C ALA A 135 -7.32 12.99 -20.31
N GLY A 136 -7.72 13.27 -19.07
CA GLY A 136 -9.12 13.25 -18.63
C GLY A 136 -9.30 12.52 -17.31
N ARG A 137 -10.13 11.47 -17.31
CA ARG A 137 -10.40 10.67 -16.11
C ARG A 137 -10.26 9.18 -16.41
N GLU A 138 -9.92 8.42 -15.39
CA GLU A 138 -9.88 6.96 -15.48
C GLU A 138 -10.62 6.32 -14.33
N ASP A 139 -11.00 5.06 -14.53
CA ASP A 139 -11.75 4.29 -13.55
C ASP A 139 -10.87 3.81 -12.40
N ALA A 140 -11.48 3.65 -11.23
CA ALA A 140 -10.92 2.92 -10.12
C ALA A 140 -11.53 1.52 -10.08
N LEU A 141 -10.69 0.51 -9.88
CA LEU A 141 -11.11 -0.87 -9.69
C LEU A 141 -10.98 -1.21 -8.22
N THR A 142 -12.05 -1.73 -7.62
CA THR A 142 -12.03 -2.18 -6.23
C THR A 142 -11.84 -3.69 -6.20
N MET A 143 -10.87 -4.16 -5.44
CA MET A 143 -10.53 -5.56 -5.31
C MET A 143 -10.56 -5.99 -3.83
N ARG A 144 -10.81 -7.27 -3.60
CA ARG A 144 -10.92 -7.84 -2.26
C ARG A 144 -10.21 -9.19 -2.19
N CYS A 145 -9.55 -9.44 -1.07
CA CYS A 145 -9.02 -10.74 -0.72
C CYS A 145 -9.57 -11.16 0.64
N ASP A 146 -10.11 -12.36 0.73
CA ASP A 146 -10.63 -12.95 1.97
C ASP A 146 -9.74 -14.10 2.42
N TRP A 147 -9.62 -14.28 3.73
CA TRP A 147 -8.85 -15.38 4.32
C TRP A 147 -9.70 -16.31 5.18
#